data_e0b7928dd33a76e16936a929e505031d
#
_entry.id   e0b7928dd33a76e16936a929e505031d
#
_cell.length_a   1.000
_cell.length_b   1.000
_cell.length_c   1.000
_cell.angle_alpha   90.00
_cell.angle_beta   90.00
_cell.angle_gamma   90.00
#
_symmetry.space_group_name_H-M   'P 1'
#
loop_
_entity.id
_entity.type
_entity.pdbx_description
1 polymer ?
#
loop_
_entity_poly.entity_id
_entity_poly.type
_entity_poly.pdbx_seq_one_letter_code
_entity_poly.pdbx_strand_id
1 'polypeptide(L)'
;MLSFDIRSLTERAVTVDDVLPATDPVWDESDPKPSSPLRVKGRLSAAGPGQFYWHGTIEGDVSLECRRCLGDASGHVSEEAHLIFAEAGTEGVEDDPDVYLLDDRKSELDLRPALREQWLLHVPGYALCRDDCQGLCPTCGAELNVGPCDCATSAADPRWEALRKLREEKR
;
A
#
# COMPACT_ATOMS: atom_id res chain seq x y z
N MET A 1 11.63 10.34 -14.33
CA MET A 1 12.44 9.13 -14.57
C MET A 1 12.97 8.63 -13.22
N LEU A 2 12.59 7.42 -12.80
CA LEU A 2 12.88 6.87 -11.45
C LEU A 2 14.05 5.88 -11.45
N SER A 3 14.95 5.97 -12.45
CA SER A 3 16.20 5.23 -12.56
C SER A 3 17.38 6.20 -12.59
N PHE A 4 18.45 5.91 -11.86
CA PHE A 4 19.57 6.82 -11.58
C PHE A 4 20.90 6.10 -11.76
N ASP A 5 21.83 6.73 -12.45
CA ASP A 5 23.20 6.21 -12.60
C ASP A 5 23.92 6.16 -11.24
N ILE A 6 24.42 4.98 -10.87
CA ILE A 6 25.05 4.72 -9.57
C ILE A 6 26.30 5.58 -9.37
N ARG A 7 27.09 5.79 -10.42
CA ARG A 7 28.33 6.59 -10.33
C ARG A 7 28.01 8.04 -10.00
N SER A 8 26.95 8.58 -10.62
CA SER A 8 26.49 9.94 -10.33
C SER A 8 26.02 10.09 -8.89
N LEU A 9 25.39 9.04 -8.32
CA LEU A 9 24.91 9.04 -6.94
C LEU A 9 26.04 9.03 -5.90
N THR A 10 27.19 8.43 -6.21
CA THR A 10 28.38 8.46 -5.33
C THR A 10 28.97 9.86 -5.23
N GLU A 11 28.81 10.69 -6.24
CA GLU A 11 29.34 12.06 -6.26
C GLU A 11 28.42 13.08 -5.61
N ARG A 12 27.10 12.92 -5.82
CA ARG A 12 26.10 13.86 -5.28
C ARG A 12 24.74 13.23 -5.09
N ALA A 13 24.04 13.69 -4.07
CA ALA A 13 22.63 13.34 -3.85
C ALA A 13 21.73 13.96 -4.93
N VAL A 14 20.65 13.26 -5.26
CA VAL A 14 19.64 13.67 -6.24
C VAL A 14 18.30 13.90 -5.55
N THR A 15 17.66 15.01 -5.89
CA THR A 15 16.26 15.24 -5.52
C THR A 15 15.36 14.53 -6.53
N VAL A 16 14.43 13.72 -6.02
CA VAL A 16 13.41 13.03 -6.80
C VAL A 16 12.12 13.83 -6.68
N ASP A 17 11.55 14.27 -7.77
CA ASP A 17 10.19 14.84 -7.87
C ASP A 17 9.62 14.37 -9.21
N ASP A 18 8.97 13.23 -9.18
CA ASP A 18 8.51 12.52 -10.38
C ASP A 18 7.21 11.76 -10.10
N VAL A 19 6.69 11.08 -11.10
CA VAL A 19 5.51 10.23 -10.98
C VAL A 19 5.80 8.84 -11.51
N LEU A 20 5.18 7.83 -10.87
CA LEU A 20 5.15 6.46 -11.36
C LEU A 20 3.77 6.21 -11.98
N PRO A 21 3.67 6.08 -13.33
CA PRO A 21 2.41 5.86 -14.01
C PRO A 21 1.74 4.55 -13.58
N ALA A 22 0.41 4.52 -13.51
CA ALA A 22 -0.36 3.30 -13.28
C ALA A 22 -0.20 2.25 -14.41
N THR A 23 0.30 2.69 -15.57
CA THR A 23 0.59 1.85 -16.75
C THR A 23 2.03 1.37 -16.82
N ASP A 24 2.89 1.73 -15.84
CA ASP A 24 4.28 1.30 -15.81
C ASP A 24 4.36 -0.23 -15.72
N PRO A 25 5.26 -0.88 -16.47
CA PRO A 25 5.41 -2.34 -16.45
C PRO A 25 5.89 -2.93 -15.12
N VAL A 26 6.25 -2.09 -14.13
CA VAL A 26 6.57 -2.54 -12.76
C VAL A 26 5.33 -3.11 -12.04
N TRP A 27 4.12 -2.70 -12.44
CA TRP A 27 2.88 -3.17 -11.86
C TRP A 27 2.46 -4.52 -12.43
N ASP A 28 2.18 -5.50 -11.57
CA ASP A 28 1.55 -6.75 -11.98
C ASP A 28 0.05 -6.57 -12.28
N GLU A 29 -0.55 -7.52 -12.99
CA GLU A 29 -1.98 -7.46 -13.32
C GLU A 29 -2.87 -7.49 -12.08
N SER A 30 -2.45 -8.22 -11.05
CA SER A 30 -3.19 -8.41 -9.78
C SER A 30 -3.00 -7.27 -8.77
N ASP A 31 -2.11 -6.32 -9.05
CA ASP A 31 -1.85 -5.22 -8.11
C ASP A 31 -3.04 -4.26 -8.02
N PRO A 32 -3.37 -3.76 -6.84
CA PRO A 32 -4.23 -2.60 -6.68
C PRO A 32 -3.48 -1.35 -7.14
N LYS A 33 -3.52 -1.10 -8.47
CA LYS A 33 -2.80 0.01 -9.10
C LYS A 33 -3.35 1.36 -8.65
N PRO A 34 -2.52 2.42 -8.61
CA PRO A 34 -3.00 3.75 -8.33
C PRO A 34 -3.99 4.22 -9.41
N SER A 35 -5.05 4.93 -9.02
CA SER A 35 -6.08 5.47 -9.92
C SER A 35 -5.57 6.62 -10.79
N SER A 36 -4.49 7.27 -10.34
CA SER A 36 -3.75 8.32 -11.04
C SER A 36 -2.25 8.04 -10.88
N PRO A 37 -1.35 8.68 -11.64
CA PRO A 37 0.08 8.49 -11.46
C PRO A 37 0.51 8.71 -10.01
N LEU A 38 1.20 7.72 -9.42
CA LEU A 38 1.74 7.79 -8.06
C LEU A 38 2.79 8.90 -7.98
N ARG A 39 2.57 9.88 -7.13
CA ARG A 39 3.52 10.97 -6.91
C ARG A 39 4.66 10.50 -6.00
N VAL A 40 5.89 10.78 -6.41
CA VAL A 40 7.11 10.38 -5.70
C VAL A 40 7.99 11.60 -5.48
N LYS A 41 8.21 11.97 -4.23
CA LYS A 41 9.07 13.09 -3.84
C LYS A 41 10.05 12.66 -2.77
N GLY A 42 11.32 13.00 -2.93
CA GLY A 42 12.31 12.62 -1.94
C GLY A 42 13.72 12.97 -2.34
N ARG A 43 14.66 12.34 -1.65
CA ARG A 43 16.09 12.50 -1.86
C ARG A 43 16.77 11.14 -1.88
N LEU A 44 17.57 10.92 -2.90
CA LEU A 44 18.43 9.73 -3.05
C LEU A 44 19.90 10.15 -2.89
N SER A 45 20.63 9.46 -2.04
CA SER A 45 22.03 9.77 -1.74
C SER A 45 22.83 8.51 -1.43
N ALA A 46 24.15 8.55 -1.60
CA ALA A 46 25.02 7.54 -1.05
C ALA A 46 24.94 7.54 0.49
N ALA A 47 24.93 6.35 1.10
CA ALA A 47 24.91 6.12 2.54
C ALA A 47 26.18 5.45 3.05
N GLY A 48 27.04 4.95 2.14
CA GLY A 48 28.29 4.27 2.41
C GLY A 48 28.84 3.66 1.12
N PRO A 49 29.97 2.94 1.20
CA PRO A 49 30.51 2.23 0.05
C PRO A 49 29.50 1.18 -0.45
N GLY A 50 29.05 1.33 -1.71
CA GLY A 50 28.07 0.44 -2.34
C GLY A 50 26.68 0.50 -1.72
N GLN A 51 26.38 1.49 -0.87
CA GLN A 51 25.07 1.67 -0.24
C GLN A 51 24.44 3.01 -0.62
N PHE A 52 23.12 2.97 -0.86
CA PHE A 52 22.32 4.16 -1.21
C PHE A 52 21.07 4.21 -0.36
N TYR A 53 20.65 5.41 -0.02
CA TYR A 53 19.50 5.66 0.80
C TYR A 53 18.56 6.64 0.12
N TRP A 54 17.31 6.21 -0.05
CA TRP A 54 16.22 7.08 -0.46
C TRP A 54 15.30 7.34 0.72
N HIS A 55 14.97 8.60 0.90
CA HIS A 55 13.99 9.06 1.88
C HIS A 55 13.03 10.03 1.19
N GLY A 56 11.75 9.77 1.31
CA GLY A 56 10.75 10.61 0.67
C GLY A 56 9.33 10.15 0.89
N THR A 57 8.41 10.75 0.16
CA THR A 57 6.98 10.48 0.24
C THR A 57 6.48 9.87 -1.06
N ILE A 58 5.55 8.94 -0.92
CA ILE A 58 4.70 8.44 -2.00
C ILE A 58 3.26 8.86 -1.71
N GLU A 59 2.56 9.36 -2.74
CA GLU A 59 1.20 9.84 -2.59
C GLU A 59 0.36 9.47 -3.81
N GLY A 60 -0.83 8.89 -3.57
CA GLY A 60 -1.76 8.52 -4.64
C GLY A 60 -3.08 8.01 -4.13
N ASP A 61 -4.04 7.91 -5.05
CA ASP A 61 -5.35 7.36 -4.78
C ASP A 61 -5.49 5.97 -5.40
N VAL A 62 -6.31 5.12 -4.81
CA VAL A 62 -6.58 3.76 -5.29
C VAL A 62 -8.08 3.51 -5.31
N SER A 63 -8.54 2.85 -6.37
CA SER A 63 -9.91 2.33 -6.46
C SER A 63 -9.95 0.95 -5.83
N LEU A 64 -10.87 0.76 -4.90
CA LEU A 64 -11.04 -0.45 -4.11
C LEU A 64 -12.51 -0.89 -4.12
N GLU A 65 -12.76 -2.06 -3.58
CA GLU A 65 -14.11 -2.55 -3.33
C GLU A 65 -14.47 -2.36 -1.85
N CYS A 66 -15.66 -1.85 -1.58
CA CYS A 66 -16.18 -1.70 -0.22
C CYS A 66 -16.34 -3.06 0.46
N ARG A 67 -15.69 -3.25 1.60
CA ARG A 67 -15.73 -4.51 2.35
C ARG A 67 -17.11 -4.86 2.92
N ARG A 68 -18.09 -3.94 2.88
CA ARG A 68 -19.45 -4.20 3.39
C ARG A 68 -20.46 -4.43 2.29
N CYS A 69 -20.47 -3.60 1.24
CA CYS A 69 -21.51 -3.67 0.20
C CYS A 69 -20.97 -4.13 -1.16
N LEU A 70 -19.66 -4.35 -1.29
CA LEU A 70 -18.97 -4.77 -2.52
C LEU A 70 -19.10 -3.75 -3.68
N GLY A 71 -19.59 -2.56 -3.39
CA GLY A 71 -19.59 -1.44 -4.35
C GLY A 71 -18.28 -0.68 -4.34
N ASP A 72 -18.16 0.30 -5.23
CA ASP A 72 -16.95 1.11 -5.37
C ASP A 72 -16.60 1.86 -4.09
N ALA A 73 -15.33 1.83 -3.74
CA ALA A 73 -14.70 2.59 -2.67
C ALA A 73 -13.39 3.19 -3.17
N SER A 74 -12.87 4.18 -2.46
CA SER A 74 -11.57 4.76 -2.74
C SER A 74 -10.71 4.77 -1.47
N GLY A 75 -9.42 4.64 -1.66
CA GLY A 75 -8.42 4.84 -0.61
C GLY A 75 -7.43 5.91 -1.05
N HIS A 76 -6.83 6.58 -0.08
CA HIS A 76 -5.72 7.48 -0.28
C HIS A 76 -4.51 6.95 0.47
N VAL A 77 -3.36 6.90 -0.19
CA VAL A 77 -2.07 6.52 0.39
C VAL A 77 -1.19 7.77 0.39
N SER A 78 -0.67 8.11 1.55
CA SER A 78 0.32 9.18 1.71
C SER A 78 1.30 8.72 2.78
N GLU A 79 2.45 8.22 2.34
CA GLU A 79 3.43 7.57 3.21
C GLU A 79 4.82 8.13 3.03
N GLU A 80 5.52 8.28 4.14
CA GLU A 80 6.94 8.58 4.19
C GLU A 80 7.72 7.27 4.24
N ALA A 81 8.55 7.01 3.23
CA ALA A 81 9.30 5.77 3.10
C ALA A 81 10.81 6.01 3.16
N HIS A 82 11.49 5.05 3.77
CA HIS A 82 12.93 4.99 3.95
C HIS A 82 13.45 3.71 3.30
N LEU A 83 14.17 3.83 2.19
CA LEU A 83 14.61 2.68 1.40
C LEU A 83 16.13 2.62 1.35
N ILE A 84 16.68 1.46 1.67
CA ILE A 84 18.12 1.19 1.58
C ILE A 84 18.36 0.28 0.37
N PHE A 85 19.31 0.67 -0.46
CA PHE A 85 19.76 -0.11 -1.61
C PHE A 85 21.23 -0.43 -1.42
N ALA A 86 21.66 -1.63 -1.80
CA ALA A 86 23.04 -2.02 -1.71
C ALA A 86 23.50 -2.79 -2.95
N GLU A 87 24.76 -2.56 -3.35
CA GLU A 87 25.44 -3.38 -4.35
C GLU A 87 25.68 -4.79 -3.77
N ALA A 88 25.59 -5.82 -4.60
CA ALA A 88 25.88 -7.17 -4.16
C ALA A 88 27.33 -7.29 -3.64
N GLY A 89 27.50 -8.09 -2.59
CA GLY A 89 28.80 -8.23 -1.91
C GLY A 89 29.15 -7.11 -0.94
N THR A 90 28.21 -6.17 -0.68
CA THR A 90 28.39 -5.17 0.38
C THR A 90 28.29 -5.86 1.75
N GLU A 91 29.30 -5.69 2.60
CA GLU A 91 29.40 -6.36 3.88
C GLU A 91 28.21 -5.98 4.81
N GLY A 92 27.54 -6.98 5.39
CA GLY A 92 26.49 -6.81 6.40
C GLY A 92 25.09 -6.56 5.86
N VAL A 93 24.85 -6.65 4.54
CA VAL A 93 23.54 -6.38 3.94
C VAL A 93 22.90 -7.58 3.24
N GLU A 94 23.64 -8.67 3.01
CA GLU A 94 23.17 -9.82 2.22
C GLU A 94 21.97 -10.56 2.84
N ASP A 95 21.83 -10.54 4.17
CA ASP A 95 20.77 -11.20 4.92
C ASP A 95 19.73 -10.22 5.51
N ASP A 96 19.83 -8.94 5.18
CA ASP A 96 18.90 -7.92 5.69
C ASP A 96 17.65 -7.82 4.78
N PRO A 97 16.46 -8.24 5.28
CA PRO A 97 15.23 -8.21 4.48
C PRO A 97 14.77 -6.79 4.11
N ASP A 98 15.28 -5.76 4.79
CA ASP A 98 14.89 -4.37 4.57
C ASP A 98 15.80 -3.67 3.54
N VAL A 99 16.76 -4.40 2.96
CA VAL A 99 17.69 -3.87 1.95
C VAL A 99 17.38 -4.40 0.56
N TYR A 100 17.22 -3.49 -0.39
CA TYR A 100 17.03 -3.82 -1.80
C TYR A 100 18.39 -4.04 -2.47
N LEU A 101 18.67 -5.27 -2.86
CA LEU A 101 19.91 -5.60 -3.56
C LEU A 101 19.85 -5.11 -5.01
N LEU A 102 20.89 -4.42 -5.44
CA LEU A 102 21.06 -3.95 -6.80
C LEU A 102 21.57 -5.09 -7.69
N ASP A 103 21.11 -5.12 -8.93
CA ASP A 103 21.59 -6.07 -9.94
C ASP A 103 22.99 -5.66 -10.41
N ASP A 104 24.00 -6.49 -10.13
CA ASP A 104 25.42 -6.26 -10.48
C ASP A 104 25.67 -5.99 -11.96
N ARG A 105 24.69 -6.36 -12.81
CA ARG A 105 24.80 -6.16 -14.26
C ARG A 105 24.33 -4.79 -14.70
N LYS A 106 23.70 -4.03 -13.81
CA LYS A 106 23.14 -2.72 -14.09
C LYS A 106 23.99 -1.64 -13.44
N SER A 107 24.26 -0.58 -14.17
CA SER A 107 24.89 0.64 -13.66
C SER A 107 23.88 1.64 -13.10
N GLU A 108 22.61 1.23 -12.99
CA GLU A 108 21.48 2.08 -12.60
C GLU A 108 20.75 1.52 -11.38
N LEU A 109 20.41 2.40 -10.46
CA LEU A 109 19.51 2.17 -9.35
C LEU A 109 18.09 2.53 -9.79
N ASP A 110 17.20 1.55 -9.85
CA ASP A 110 15.79 1.71 -10.21
C ASP A 110 14.92 1.72 -8.93
N LEU A 111 14.29 2.85 -8.65
CA LEU A 111 13.40 3.00 -7.48
C LEU A 111 12.04 2.30 -7.66
N ARG A 112 11.59 2.04 -8.88
CA ARG A 112 10.22 1.60 -9.18
C ARG A 112 9.81 0.30 -8.47
N PRO A 113 10.63 -0.76 -8.40
CA PRO A 113 10.26 -1.98 -7.68
C PRO A 113 10.01 -1.74 -6.20
N ALA A 114 10.89 -0.97 -5.55
CA ALA A 114 10.75 -0.64 -4.14
C ALA A 114 9.53 0.27 -3.89
N LEU A 115 9.27 1.25 -4.75
CA LEU A 115 8.10 2.11 -4.66
C LEU A 115 6.78 1.33 -4.85
N ARG A 116 6.77 0.34 -5.77
CA ARG A 116 5.64 -0.58 -5.92
C ARG A 116 5.38 -1.36 -4.63
N GLU A 117 6.42 -1.90 -4.02
CA GLU A 117 6.31 -2.64 -2.76
C GLU A 117 5.76 -1.76 -1.64
N GLN A 118 6.31 -0.55 -1.48
CA GLN A 118 5.81 0.41 -0.49
C GLN A 118 4.34 0.78 -0.74
N TRP A 119 3.95 0.96 -1.99
CA TRP A 119 2.55 1.17 -2.35
C TRP A 119 1.68 0.01 -1.88
N LEU A 120 2.04 -1.24 -2.21
CA LEU A 120 1.26 -2.43 -1.87
C LEU A 120 1.12 -2.64 -0.36
N LEU A 121 2.15 -2.31 0.41
CA LEU A 121 2.12 -2.39 1.88
C LEU A 121 1.15 -1.38 2.52
N HIS A 122 0.93 -0.23 1.88
CA HIS A 122 0.15 0.88 2.44
C HIS A 122 -1.26 1.02 1.81
N VAL A 123 -1.57 0.27 0.76
CA VAL A 123 -2.94 0.22 0.24
C VAL A 123 -3.88 -0.32 1.33
N PRO A 124 -4.98 0.41 1.66
CA PRO A 124 -5.88 -0.01 2.72
C PRO A 124 -6.50 -1.39 2.44
N GLY A 125 -6.22 -2.38 3.27
CA GLY A 125 -6.83 -3.72 3.17
C GLY A 125 -8.33 -3.73 3.52
N TYR A 126 -8.84 -2.64 4.09
CA TYR A 126 -10.23 -2.47 4.50
C TYR A 126 -10.75 -1.09 4.09
N ALA A 127 -11.42 -1.04 2.96
CA ALA A 127 -12.03 0.19 2.46
C ALA A 127 -13.56 0.15 2.62
N LEU A 128 -14.15 1.30 2.91
CA LEU A 128 -15.59 1.51 2.95
C LEU A 128 -15.97 2.60 1.95
N CYS A 129 -17.10 2.42 1.25
CA CYS A 129 -17.64 3.47 0.36
C CYS A 129 -18.09 4.70 1.14
N ARG A 130 -18.48 4.51 2.42
CA ARG A 130 -18.84 5.53 3.40
C ARG A 130 -18.83 4.93 4.80
N ASP A 131 -18.62 5.74 5.82
CA ASP A 131 -18.47 5.28 7.21
C ASP A 131 -19.72 4.56 7.73
N ASP A 132 -20.90 5.02 7.34
CA ASP A 132 -22.20 4.48 7.72
C ASP A 132 -22.73 3.38 6.78
N CYS A 133 -21.88 2.83 5.91
CA CYS A 133 -22.29 1.78 4.97
C CYS A 133 -22.94 0.61 5.70
N GLN A 134 -24.19 0.28 5.31
CA GLN A 134 -24.97 -0.79 5.91
C GLN A 134 -24.60 -2.18 5.36
N GLY A 135 -23.88 -2.22 4.24
CA GLY A 135 -23.45 -3.46 3.60
C GLY A 135 -24.56 -4.23 2.90
N LEU A 136 -24.31 -5.53 2.73
CA LEU A 136 -25.27 -6.47 2.17
C LEU A 136 -25.99 -7.24 3.28
N CYS A 137 -27.23 -7.60 3.04
CA CYS A 137 -27.98 -8.50 3.93
C CYS A 137 -27.30 -9.89 3.97
N PRO A 138 -26.95 -10.43 5.15
CA PRO A 138 -26.25 -11.73 5.24
C PRO A 138 -27.13 -12.91 4.82
N THR A 139 -28.46 -12.71 4.68
CA THR A 139 -29.41 -13.77 4.32
C THR A 139 -29.73 -13.78 2.83
N CYS A 140 -30.00 -12.62 2.23
CA CYS A 140 -30.46 -12.53 0.84
C CYS A 140 -29.51 -11.76 -0.09
N GLY A 141 -28.44 -11.13 0.44
CA GLY A 141 -27.51 -10.34 -0.36
C GLY A 141 -28.05 -8.98 -0.82
N ALA A 142 -29.24 -8.56 -0.39
CA ALA A 142 -29.77 -7.26 -0.77
C ALA A 142 -28.89 -6.13 -0.21
N GLU A 143 -28.71 -5.07 -1.00
CA GLU A 143 -27.96 -3.89 -0.59
C GLU A 143 -28.74 -3.04 0.40
N LEU A 144 -28.29 -3.05 1.67
CA LEU A 144 -28.97 -2.37 2.76
C LEU A 144 -28.81 -0.83 2.74
N ASN A 145 -27.91 -0.31 1.92
CA ASN A 145 -27.78 1.13 1.70
C ASN A 145 -28.92 1.72 0.87
N VAL A 146 -29.58 0.88 0.06
CA VAL A 146 -30.73 1.28 -0.78
C VAL A 146 -32.03 1.22 0.01
N GLY A 147 -32.12 0.26 0.93
CA GLY A 147 -33.32 0.09 1.79
C GLY A 147 -33.29 -1.24 2.56
N PRO A 148 -34.15 -1.38 3.55
CA PRO A 148 -34.29 -2.62 4.31
C PRO A 148 -34.79 -3.75 3.42
N CYS A 149 -34.36 -4.98 3.70
CA CYS A 149 -34.95 -6.19 3.11
C CYS A 149 -35.98 -6.81 4.09
N ASP A 150 -36.85 -7.71 3.56
CA ASP A 150 -37.87 -8.40 4.36
C ASP A 150 -37.31 -9.62 5.14
N CYS A 151 -36.01 -9.82 5.15
CA CYS A 151 -35.37 -10.91 5.92
C CYS A 151 -35.48 -10.62 7.41
N ALA A 152 -35.97 -11.60 8.18
CA ALA A 152 -35.87 -11.54 9.62
C ALA A 152 -34.40 -11.40 10.06
N THR A 153 -34.10 -10.43 10.91
CA THR A 153 -32.81 -10.37 11.59
C THR A 153 -32.57 -11.72 12.26
N SER A 154 -31.46 -12.37 11.91
CA SER A 154 -31.15 -13.71 12.42
C SER A 154 -31.25 -13.70 13.94
N ALA A 155 -31.99 -14.68 14.49
CA ALA A 155 -32.03 -14.86 15.94
C ALA A 155 -30.62 -14.91 16.47
N ALA A 156 -30.34 -14.13 17.51
CA ALA A 156 -29.00 -14.06 18.08
C ALA A 156 -28.53 -15.46 18.48
N ASP A 157 -27.35 -15.87 17.98
CA ASP A 157 -26.77 -17.18 18.25
C ASP A 157 -26.72 -17.44 19.78
N PRO A 158 -27.31 -18.54 20.26
CA PRO A 158 -27.35 -18.87 21.70
C PRO A 158 -25.98 -18.93 22.35
N ARG A 159 -24.92 -19.24 21.59
CA ARG A 159 -23.55 -19.28 22.09
C ARG A 159 -23.04 -17.94 22.63
N TRP A 160 -23.63 -16.83 22.18
CA TRP A 160 -23.28 -15.48 22.61
C TRP A 160 -24.14 -14.93 23.75
N GLU A 161 -25.04 -15.75 24.32
CA GLU A 161 -25.96 -15.31 25.36
C GLU A 161 -25.23 -14.80 26.62
N ALA A 162 -24.16 -15.47 27.01
CA ALA A 162 -23.35 -15.04 28.16
C ALA A 162 -22.71 -13.66 27.98
N LEU A 163 -22.23 -13.36 26.76
CA LEU A 163 -21.66 -12.04 26.44
C LEU A 163 -22.72 -10.94 26.38
N ARG A 164 -23.95 -11.27 25.98
CA ARG A 164 -25.07 -10.30 26.01
C ARG A 164 -25.40 -9.91 27.44
N LYS A 165 -25.47 -10.86 28.37
CA LYS A 165 -25.72 -10.59 29.80
C LYS A 165 -24.67 -9.66 30.38
N LEU A 166 -23.37 -9.89 30.10
CA LEU A 166 -22.28 -9.02 30.55
C LEU A 166 -22.39 -7.59 30.00
N ARG A 167 -22.92 -7.41 28.79
CA ARG A 167 -23.14 -6.09 28.20
C ARG A 167 -24.29 -5.33 28.85
N GLU A 168 -25.34 -6.03 29.29
CA GLU A 168 -26.49 -5.46 29.98
C GLU A 168 -26.15 -5.03 31.40
N GLU A 169 -25.31 -5.79 32.11
CA GLU A 169 -24.82 -5.46 33.45
C GLU A 169 -23.90 -4.23 33.52
N LYS A 170 -23.28 -3.84 32.39
CA LYS A 170 -22.41 -2.67 32.31
C LYS A 170 -23.12 -1.38 31.88
N ARG A 171 -24.42 -1.38 31.72
CA ARG A 171 -25.22 -0.24 31.26
C ARG A 171 -26.03 0.34 32.40
#